data_9cc252ff60d20ee75cd02775ae00377a
#
_entry.id   9cc252ff60d20ee75cd02775ae00377a
#
_cell.length_a   1.000
_cell.length_b   1.000
_cell.length_c   1.000
_cell.angle_alpha   90.00
_cell.angle_beta   90.00
_cell.angle_gamma   90.00
#
_symmetry.space_group_name_H-M   'P 1'
#
loop_
_entity.id
_entity.type
_entity.pdbx_description
1 polymer ?
#
loop_
_entity_poly.entity_id
_entity_poly.type
_entity_poly.pdbx_seq_one_letter_code
_entity_poly.pdbx_strand_id
1 'polypeptide(L)'
;FQAEDGIRDSSTSRGLGDVYKRQVKDLNKKKITSLSMDMIPRISRAQKMDALSSMANIAGYRAVIEAANNFGRFFTGQITAAGRVPPAKVLVIGAGVAGLAAIGAAQGLGAVVRAFDVRPEVAEQIESMGGEFLFLDFDESSSTDGGYAAPSSPEFRKKHLECFREQAPDIDILITTALIPGRDAPKLWLKDMVAKMKPGSVIVDLAAEKGGNCDLTKADKKVVTGNGVTIIGYTDFPSRMAKQSSSLYANNVRHLFDDLTPEKNGKVAVNLDDDIIRGSLVTHGGKVMFPPPAPKVKAVPTAKKPEVVEKTPEQLKIEEAAATRKAGAFQVGMLILGGLVMALLGQYAPTAFMQHFI
;
A
#
# COMPACT_ATOMS: atom_id res chain seq x y z
N PHE A 1 5.98 -18.68 -7.28
CA PHE A 1 6.28 -20.12 -7.34
C PHE A 1 7.14 -20.59 -6.14
N GLN A 2 6.88 -20.07 -4.96
CA GLN A 2 7.23 -20.73 -3.70
C GLN A 2 6.04 -21.54 -3.19
N ALA A 3 5.28 -22.10 -4.11
CA ALA A 3 4.02 -22.76 -3.87
C ALA A 3 4.15 -24.27 -3.57
N GLU A 4 5.32 -24.78 -3.25
CA GLU A 4 5.40 -26.21 -2.90
C GLU A 4 4.83 -26.52 -1.52
N ASP A 5 4.86 -25.59 -0.57
CA ASP A 5 4.37 -25.87 0.79
C ASP A 5 2.93 -25.38 1.06
N GLY A 6 2.43 -24.38 0.31
CA GLY A 6 1.05 -23.89 0.46
C GLY A 6 -0.01 -24.66 -0.33
N ILE A 7 0.43 -25.54 -1.27
CA ILE A 7 -0.47 -26.32 -2.14
C ILE A 7 -0.80 -27.70 -1.56
N ARG A 8 -0.24 -28.07 -0.39
CA ARG A 8 -0.29 -29.45 0.12
C ARG A 8 -1.63 -29.86 0.73
N ASP A 9 -2.56 -28.95 1.05
CA ASP A 9 -3.70 -29.31 1.92
C ASP A 9 -5.09 -29.35 1.28
N SER A 10 -5.26 -29.13 -0.03
CA SER A 10 -6.53 -29.44 -0.68
C SER A 10 -6.37 -30.34 -1.90
N SER A 11 -7.32 -31.25 -2.12
CA SER A 11 -7.35 -32.11 -3.32
C SER A 11 -7.38 -31.32 -4.63
N THR A 12 -7.98 -30.12 -4.62
CA THR A 12 -8.06 -29.19 -5.75
C THR A 12 -6.71 -28.54 -6.06
N SER A 13 -5.93 -28.20 -5.02
CA SER A 13 -4.60 -27.58 -5.22
C SER A 13 -3.55 -28.57 -5.73
N ARG A 14 -3.65 -29.86 -5.40
CA ARG A 14 -2.78 -30.91 -5.97
C ARG A 14 -3.00 -31.04 -7.47
N GLY A 15 -4.25 -31.00 -7.94
CA GLY A 15 -4.56 -31.06 -9.37
C GLY A 15 -3.99 -29.87 -10.15
N LEU A 16 -4.06 -28.64 -9.63
CA LEU A 16 -3.46 -27.45 -10.23
C LEU A 16 -1.93 -27.53 -10.29
N GLY A 17 -1.26 -27.97 -9.19
CA GLY A 17 0.19 -28.17 -9.18
C GLY A 17 0.67 -29.14 -10.26
N ASP A 18 -0.05 -30.23 -10.49
CA ASP A 18 0.28 -31.19 -11.53
C ASP A 18 0.03 -30.65 -12.94
N VAL A 19 -1.00 -29.80 -13.14
CA VAL A 19 -1.27 -29.11 -14.41
C VAL A 19 -0.12 -28.16 -14.75
N TYR A 20 0.33 -27.32 -13.80
CA TYR A 20 1.46 -26.42 -14.04
C TYR A 20 2.76 -27.18 -14.32
N LYS A 21 3.05 -28.24 -13.58
CA LYS A 21 4.22 -29.10 -13.84
C LYS A 21 4.17 -29.72 -15.25
N ARG A 22 3.00 -30.13 -15.71
CA ARG A 22 2.81 -30.64 -17.08
C ARG A 22 3.05 -29.55 -18.12
N GLN A 23 2.47 -28.35 -17.92
CA GLN A 23 2.66 -27.20 -18.82
C GLN A 23 4.15 -26.85 -18.97
N VAL A 24 4.89 -26.75 -17.87
CA VAL A 24 6.33 -26.46 -17.89
C VAL A 24 7.09 -27.55 -18.65
N LYS A 25 6.75 -28.85 -18.47
CA LYS A 25 7.34 -29.96 -19.23
C LYS A 25 7.05 -29.86 -20.72
N ASP A 26 5.83 -29.48 -21.09
CA ASP A 26 5.42 -29.39 -22.50
C ASP A 26 6.07 -28.18 -23.20
N LEU A 27 6.18 -27.03 -22.53
CA LEU A 27 6.94 -25.88 -23.00
C LEU A 27 8.42 -26.25 -23.21
N ASN A 28 8.99 -26.98 -22.26
CA ASN A 28 10.39 -27.41 -22.32
C ASN A 28 10.64 -28.38 -23.47
N LYS A 29 9.76 -29.40 -23.69
CA LYS A 29 9.85 -30.33 -24.84
C LYS A 29 9.84 -29.60 -26.16
N LYS A 30 9.02 -28.54 -26.29
CA LYS A 30 8.93 -27.71 -27.48
C LYS A 30 10.03 -26.67 -27.60
N LYS A 31 10.99 -26.63 -26.66
CA LYS A 31 12.09 -25.66 -26.58
C LYS A 31 11.60 -24.20 -26.56
N ILE A 32 10.40 -23.95 -26.02
CA ILE A 32 9.83 -22.61 -25.90
C ILE A 32 10.56 -21.88 -24.79
N THR A 33 10.93 -20.61 -25.02
CA THR A 33 11.38 -19.69 -23.98
C THR A 33 10.16 -19.09 -23.33
N SER A 34 10.00 -19.30 -22.02
CA SER A 34 8.92 -18.72 -21.22
C SER A 34 9.45 -17.93 -20.03
N LEU A 35 8.84 -16.79 -19.78
CA LEU A 35 9.14 -15.91 -18.67
C LEU A 35 7.87 -15.71 -17.81
N SER A 36 8.05 -15.44 -16.53
CA SER A 36 6.96 -15.18 -15.60
C SER A 36 7.14 -13.82 -14.94
N MET A 37 6.12 -12.96 -15.03
CA MET A 37 6.16 -11.59 -14.49
C MET A 37 6.18 -11.57 -12.95
N ASP A 38 5.62 -12.57 -12.30
CA ASP A 38 5.62 -12.72 -10.83
C ASP A 38 6.96 -13.22 -10.27
N MET A 39 7.87 -13.70 -11.14
CA MET A 39 9.22 -14.12 -10.81
C MET A 39 10.27 -13.01 -10.99
N ILE A 40 9.88 -11.81 -11.41
CA ILE A 40 10.78 -10.66 -11.50
C ILE A 40 11.43 -10.41 -10.13
N PRO A 41 12.78 -10.39 -10.03
CA PRO A 41 13.46 -10.21 -8.76
C PRO A 41 13.22 -8.82 -8.17
N ARG A 42 13.10 -8.73 -6.84
CA ARG A 42 12.87 -7.46 -6.14
C ARG A 42 14.17 -6.69 -5.91
N ILE A 43 14.72 -6.15 -7.00
CA ILE A 43 15.89 -5.28 -7.02
C ILE A 43 15.52 -3.94 -7.64
N SER A 44 16.25 -2.86 -7.30
CA SER A 44 15.91 -1.48 -7.72
C SER A 44 15.73 -1.34 -9.23
N ARG A 45 16.59 -1.96 -10.04
CA ARG A 45 16.52 -1.91 -11.50
C ARG A 45 15.25 -2.57 -12.07
N ALA A 46 14.72 -3.59 -11.39
CA ALA A 46 13.53 -4.34 -11.80
C ALA A 46 12.20 -3.70 -11.35
N GLN A 47 12.24 -2.67 -10.50
CA GLN A 47 11.04 -2.06 -9.92
C GLN A 47 10.00 -1.63 -10.97
N LYS A 48 10.44 -1.11 -12.11
CA LYS A 48 9.56 -0.75 -13.25
C LYS A 48 8.82 -1.93 -13.88
N MET A 49 9.26 -3.17 -13.62
CA MET A 49 8.68 -4.42 -14.11
C MET A 49 7.87 -5.17 -13.06
N ASP A 50 7.83 -4.67 -11.81
CA ASP A 50 7.13 -5.32 -10.69
C ASP A 50 5.61 -5.20 -10.84
N ALA A 51 5.02 -6.20 -11.51
CA ALA A 51 3.57 -6.29 -11.72
C ALA A 51 2.81 -6.53 -10.39
N LEU A 52 3.42 -7.22 -9.42
CA LEU A 52 2.80 -7.46 -8.11
C LEU A 52 2.60 -6.14 -7.37
N SER A 53 3.61 -5.27 -7.34
CA SER A 53 3.50 -3.94 -6.74
C SER A 53 2.50 -3.06 -7.49
N SER A 54 2.48 -3.11 -8.82
CA SER A 54 1.49 -2.36 -9.61
C SER A 54 0.06 -2.76 -9.28
N MET A 55 -0.22 -4.07 -9.18
CA MET A 55 -1.54 -4.58 -8.83
C MET A 55 -1.89 -4.35 -7.36
N ALA A 56 -0.93 -4.44 -6.45
CA ALA A 56 -1.12 -4.15 -5.04
C ALA A 56 -1.51 -2.68 -4.80
N ASN A 57 -0.91 -1.73 -5.52
CA ASN A 57 -1.28 -0.32 -5.47
C ASN A 57 -2.76 -0.12 -5.86
N ILE A 58 -3.19 -0.72 -6.98
CA ILE A 58 -4.59 -0.67 -7.42
C ILE A 58 -5.52 -1.30 -6.38
N ALA A 59 -5.13 -2.44 -5.81
CA ALA A 59 -5.95 -3.12 -4.81
C ALA A 59 -6.16 -2.25 -3.57
N GLY A 60 -5.10 -1.58 -3.06
CA GLY A 60 -5.20 -0.66 -1.94
C GLY A 60 -6.13 0.53 -2.22
N TYR A 61 -5.99 1.18 -3.36
CA TYR A 61 -6.88 2.25 -3.79
C TYR A 61 -8.33 1.74 -3.89
N ARG A 62 -8.54 0.63 -4.60
CA ARG A 62 -9.89 0.07 -4.80
C ARG A 62 -10.54 -0.37 -3.50
N ALA A 63 -9.79 -0.85 -2.52
CA ALA A 63 -10.31 -1.21 -1.21
C ALA A 63 -11.00 -0.03 -0.53
N VAL A 64 -10.42 1.16 -0.61
CA VAL A 64 -11.02 2.39 -0.06
C VAL A 64 -12.32 2.74 -0.79
N ILE A 65 -12.35 2.61 -2.12
CA ILE A 65 -13.58 2.87 -2.90
C ILE A 65 -14.68 1.85 -2.58
N GLU A 66 -14.34 0.57 -2.39
CA GLU A 66 -15.32 -0.44 -1.95
C GLU A 66 -15.81 -0.16 -0.52
N ALA A 67 -14.92 0.28 0.38
CA ALA A 67 -15.32 0.72 1.72
C ALA A 67 -16.29 1.91 1.63
N ALA A 68 -15.98 2.93 0.85
CA ALA A 68 -16.82 4.12 0.68
C ALA A 68 -18.21 3.77 0.13
N ASN A 69 -18.28 2.87 -0.84
CA ASN A 69 -19.55 2.40 -1.42
C ASN A 69 -20.44 1.64 -0.43
N ASN A 70 -19.87 1.10 0.65
CA ASN A 70 -20.60 0.31 1.65
C ASN A 70 -20.75 0.99 3.02
N PHE A 71 -20.10 2.13 3.25
CA PHE A 71 -20.04 2.77 4.57
C PHE A 71 -21.29 3.59 4.95
N GLY A 72 -22.03 4.10 4.01
CA GLY A 72 -23.27 4.86 4.27
C GLY A 72 -23.10 6.21 4.96
N ARG A 73 -21.85 6.70 5.21
CA ARG A 73 -21.52 8.03 5.76
C ARG A 73 -20.44 8.71 4.92
N PHE A 74 -20.22 10.00 5.17
CA PHE A 74 -19.12 10.76 4.56
C PHE A 74 -17.76 10.27 5.07
N PHE A 75 -16.77 10.27 4.19
CA PHE A 75 -15.37 10.12 4.60
C PHE A 75 -14.83 11.39 5.20
N THR A 76 -15.09 12.52 4.54
CA THR A 76 -14.67 13.84 5.03
C THR A 76 -15.62 14.38 6.09
N GLY A 77 -15.12 15.26 6.96
CA GLY A 77 -15.98 16.06 7.83
C GLY A 77 -16.88 16.99 7.02
N GLN A 78 -18.13 17.14 7.42
CA GLN A 78 -19.12 17.98 6.76
C GLN A 78 -19.81 18.94 7.74
N ILE A 79 -20.09 20.16 7.27
CA ILE A 79 -20.98 21.12 7.94
C ILE A 79 -22.20 21.28 7.04
N THR A 80 -23.35 20.88 7.54
CA THR A 80 -24.61 20.91 6.79
C THR A 80 -25.62 21.80 7.49
N ALA A 81 -26.73 22.14 6.81
CA ALA A 81 -27.85 22.85 7.45
C ALA A 81 -28.44 22.05 8.64
N ALA A 82 -28.31 20.72 8.64
CA ALA A 82 -28.78 19.85 9.72
C ALA A 82 -27.72 19.58 10.81
N GLY A 83 -26.53 20.21 10.73
CA GLY A 83 -25.47 20.06 11.73
C GLY A 83 -24.14 19.55 11.17
N ARG A 84 -23.22 19.26 12.09
CA ARG A 84 -21.85 18.79 11.80
C ARG A 84 -21.79 17.28 11.74
N VAL A 85 -21.11 16.75 10.73
CA VAL A 85 -20.78 15.32 10.63
C VAL A 85 -19.26 15.18 10.74
N PRO A 86 -18.75 14.44 11.73
CA PRO A 86 -17.30 14.23 11.85
C PRO A 86 -16.76 13.36 10.72
N PRO A 87 -15.47 13.48 10.35
CA PRO A 87 -14.84 12.62 9.36
C PRO A 87 -14.83 11.16 9.80
N ALA A 88 -14.82 10.25 8.83
CA ALA A 88 -14.65 8.83 9.10
C ALA A 88 -13.24 8.54 9.66
N LYS A 89 -13.15 7.57 10.57
CA LYS A 89 -11.90 7.08 11.13
C LYS A 89 -11.52 5.77 10.45
N VAL A 90 -10.42 5.76 9.73
CA VAL A 90 -9.92 4.62 8.97
C VAL A 90 -8.68 4.07 9.65
N LEU A 91 -8.64 2.76 9.90
CA LEU A 91 -7.44 2.06 10.32
C LEU A 91 -6.94 1.18 9.16
N VAL A 92 -5.66 1.33 8.82
CA VAL A 92 -4.98 0.47 7.83
C VAL A 92 -3.97 -0.40 8.55
N ILE A 93 -4.08 -1.72 8.42
CA ILE A 93 -3.13 -2.69 8.98
C ILE A 93 -2.28 -3.27 7.84
N GLY A 94 -0.98 -2.97 7.89
CA GLY A 94 0.01 -3.22 6.85
C GLY A 94 0.25 -1.99 5.98
N ALA A 95 1.48 -1.47 5.98
CA ALA A 95 1.92 -0.30 5.20
C ALA A 95 2.88 -0.69 4.07
N GLY A 96 2.61 -1.81 3.40
CA GLY A 96 3.20 -2.13 2.11
C GLY A 96 2.58 -1.29 0.99
N VAL A 97 2.84 -1.64 -0.26
CA VAL A 97 2.34 -0.90 -1.44
C VAL A 97 0.82 -0.71 -1.40
N ALA A 98 0.06 -1.77 -1.09
CA ALA A 98 -1.39 -1.71 -0.98
C ALA A 98 -1.85 -0.82 0.19
N GLY A 99 -1.20 -0.96 1.36
CA GLY A 99 -1.55 -0.16 2.54
C GLY A 99 -1.28 1.32 2.34
N LEU A 100 -0.11 1.69 1.79
CA LEU A 100 0.20 3.10 1.49
C LEU A 100 -0.77 3.68 0.45
N ALA A 101 -1.15 2.92 -0.58
CA ALA A 101 -2.16 3.36 -1.54
C ALA A 101 -3.54 3.56 -0.88
N ALA A 102 -3.91 2.69 0.07
CA ALA A 102 -5.15 2.84 0.84
C ALA A 102 -5.10 4.08 1.76
N ILE A 103 -3.97 4.32 2.44
CA ILE A 103 -3.78 5.52 3.28
C ILE A 103 -3.97 6.78 2.45
N GLY A 104 -3.25 6.91 1.32
CA GLY A 104 -3.35 8.08 0.45
C GLY A 104 -4.75 8.27 -0.12
N ALA A 105 -5.43 7.19 -0.52
CA ALA A 105 -6.80 7.27 -1.03
C ALA A 105 -7.80 7.69 0.05
N ALA A 106 -7.72 7.14 1.27
CA ALA A 106 -8.60 7.49 2.37
C ALA A 106 -8.38 8.93 2.84
N GLN A 107 -7.13 9.40 2.90
CA GLN A 107 -6.77 10.79 3.16
C GLN A 107 -7.31 11.72 2.07
N GLY A 108 -7.15 11.35 0.80
CA GLY A 108 -7.69 12.11 -0.33
C GLY A 108 -9.22 12.26 -0.29
N LEU A 109 -9.93 11.32 0.35
CA LEU A 109 -11.37 11.41 0.63
C LEU A 109 -11.70 12.19 1.91
N GLY A 110 -10.69 12.68 2.65
CA GLY A 110 -10.85 13.50 3.85
C GLY A 110 -11.13 12.74 5.13
N ALA A 111 -10.79 11.45 5.20
CA ALA A 111 -10.87 10.66 6.42
C ALA A 111 -9.71 10.95 7.39
N VAL A 112 -9.89 10.68 8.68
CA VAL A 112 -8.80 10.58 9.65
C VAL A 112 -8.22 9.18 9.56
N VAL A 113 -6.96 9.06 9.15
CA VAL A 113 -6.32 7.77 8.88
C VAL A 113 -5.26 7.45 9.92
N ARG A 114 -5.37 6.30 10.54
CA ARG A 114 -4.33 5.66 11.35
C ARG A 114 -3.81 4.44 10.62
N ALA A 115 -2.54 4.12 10.80
CA ALA A 115 -1.97 2.92 10.20
C ALA A 115 -1.00 2.22 11.16
N PHE A 116 -0.92 0.91 11.01
CA PHE A 116 0.00 0.05 11.74
C PHE A 116 0.81 -0.81 10.77
N ASP A 117 2.10 -0.92 11.01
CA ASP A 117 2.98 -1.92 10.39
C ASP A 117 3.96 -2.42 11.46
N VAL A 118 4.38 -3.67 11.32
CA VAL A 118 5.38 -4.26 12.23
C VAL A 118 6.79 -3.72 12.00
N ARG A 119 7.00 -2.99 10.91
CA ARG A 119 8.26 -2.35 10.52
C ARG A 119 8.22 -0.88 10.90
N PRO A 120 8.94 -0.44 11.94
CA PRO A 120 8.91 0.95 12.38
C PRO A 120 9.47 1.94 11.35
N GLU A 121 10.34 1.47 10.42
CA GLU A 121 10.92 2.30 9.37
C GLU A 121 9.91 2.81 8.34
N VAL A 122 8.67 2.27 8.30
CA VAL A 122 7.62 2.77 7.41
C VAL A 122 6.81 3.93 8.01
N ALA A 123 7.05 4.29 9.27
CA ALA A 123 6.34 5.38 9.94
C ALA A 123 6.42 6.69 9.16
N GLU A 124 7.62 7.09 8.72
CA GLU A 124 7.82 8.31 7.91
C GLU A 124 7.02 8.28 6.60
N GLN A 125 6.87 7.10 5.98
CA GLN A 125 6.08 6.96 4.75
C GLN A 125 4.59 7.15 5.04
N ILE A 126 4.08 6.60 6.15
CA ILE A 126 2.69 6.76 6.59
C ILE A 126 2.40 8.23 6.88
N GLU A 127 3.28 8.89 7.63
CA GLU A 127 3.13 10.30 7.99
C GLU A 127 3.21 11.22 6.76
N SER A 128 4.11 10.91 5.81
CA SER A 128 4.20 11.66 4.55
C SER A 128 2.94 11.54 3.68
N MET A 129 2.17 10.47 3.84
CA MET A 129 0.86 10.29 3.20
C MET A 129 -0.29 10.89 4.00
N GLY A 130 0.00 11.56 5.15
CA GLY A 130 -0.99 12.21 6.00
C GLY A 130 -1.67 11.25 7.00
N GLY A 131 -1.18 10.04 7.17
CA GLY A 131 -1.66 9.10 8.19
C GLY A 131 -0.92 9.26 9.52
N GLU A 132 -1.54 8.82 10.61
CA GLU A 132 -0.95 8.71 11.94
C GLU A 132 -0.44 7.28 12.14
N PHE A 133 0.86 7.11 12.44
CA PHE A 133 1.41 5.79 12.74
C PHE A 133 1.08 5.36 14.17
N LEU A 134 0.53 4.17 14.34
CA LEU A 134 0.27 3.56 15.65
C LEU A 134 1.55 2.91 16.17
N PHE A 135 2.24 3.59 17.05
CA PHE A 135 3.42 3.05 17.72
C PHE A 135 3.03 2.03 18.78
N LEU A 136 3.75 0.91 18.81
CA LEU A 136 3.76 0.01 19.96
C LEU A 136 5.06 0.21 20.72
N ASP A 137 4.95 0.35 22.03
CA ASP A 137 6.12 0.40 22.92
C ASP A 137 6.72 -1.01 23.09
N PHE A 138 7.43 -1.45 22.04
CA PHE A 138 8.05 -2.77 21.97
C PHE A 138 9.15 -2.79 20.92
N ASP A 139 10.39 -3.04 21.35
CA ASP A 139 11.56 -3.16 20.48
C ASP A 139 11.67 -4.57 19.88
N GLU A 140 11.07 -4.77 18.71
CA GLU A 140 11.31 -5.97 17.90
C GLU A 140 11.68 -5.54 16.46
N SER A 141 12.92 -5.78 16.07
CA SER A 141 13.35 -5.58 14.67
C SER A 141 12.84 -6.75 13.82
N SER A 142 11.87 -6.50 12.95
CA SER A 142 11.19 -7.52 12.16
C SER A 142 11.39 -7.38 10.64
N SER A 143 12.53 -6.84 10.20
CA SER A 143 12.82 -6.73 8.76
C SER A 143 13.40 -8.03 8.21
N THR A 144 12.83 -8.53 7.10
CA THR A 144 13.42 -9.61 6.29
C THR A 144 13.92 -9.06 4.95
N ASP A 145 14.90 -9.70 4.35
CA ASP A 145 15.31 -9.46 2.97
C ASP A 145 14.08 -9.56 2.03
N GLY A 146 13.80 -8.52 1.23
CA GLY A 146 12.70 -8.49 0.26
C GLY A 146 11.48 -7.66 0.65
N GLY A 147 11.50 -6.90 1.76
CA GLY A 147 10.46 -5.92 2.12
C GLY A 147 9.18 -6.52 2.71
N TYR A 148 9.17 -7.78 3.09
CA TYR A 148 8.13 -8.41 3.87
C TYR A 148 8.52 -8.47 5.35
N ALA A 149 7.50 -8.44 6.23
CA ALA A 149 7.72 -8.60 7.66
C ALA A 149 8.09 -10.04 8.03
N ALA A 150 9.02 -10.20 8.99
CA ALA A 150 9.28 -11.47 9.63
C ALA A 150 8.09 -11.92 10.50
N PRO A 151 7.95 -13.24 10.82
CA PRO A 151 6.97 -13.68 11.79
C PRO A 151 7.22 -13.01 13.15
N SER A 152 6.21 -12.37 13.71
CA SER A 152 6.27 -11.68 14.99
C SER A 152 6.39 -12.66 16.18
N SER A 153 7.08 -12.25 17.25
CA SER A 153 7.11 -13.01 18.50
C SER A 153 5.71 -13.15 19.13
N PRO A 154 5.47 -14.17 19.97
CA PRO A 154 4.19 -14.32 20.66
C PRO A 154 3.85 -13.09 21.53
N GLU A 155 4.85 -12.50 22.18
CA GLU A 155 4.70 -11.31 23.02
C GLU A 155 4.32 -10.08 22.20
N PHE A 156 5.00 -9.84 21.09
CA PHE A 156 4.68 -8.76 20.16
C PHE A 156 3.27 -8.93 19.59
N ARG A 157 2.92 -10.17 19.18
CA ARG A 157 1.58 -10.49 18.71
C ARG A 157 0.50 -10.17 19.75
N LYS A 158 0.74 -10.47 21.03
CA LYS A 158 -0.20 -10.14 22.10
C LYS A 158 -0.41 -8.63 22.21
N LYS A 159 0.67 -7.84 22.24
CA LYS A 159 0.62 -6.39 22.35
C LYS A 159 -0.11 -5.72 21.19
N HIS A 160 0.20 -6.08 19.94
CA HIS A 160 -0.52 -5.48 18.82
C HIS A 160 -2.00 -5.87 18.78
N LEU A 161 -2.38 -7.08 19.19
CA LEU A 161 -3.77 -7.46 19.30
C LEU A 161 -4.50 -6.70 20.42
N GLU A 162 -3.83 -6.37 21.52
CA GLU A 162 -4.36 -5.49 22.58
C GLU A 162 -4.60 -4.08 22.02
N CYS A 163 -3.62 -3.49 21.35
CA CYS A 163 -3.75 -2.20 20.68
C CYS A 163 -4.94 -2.18 19.69
N PHE A 164 -5.11 -3.22 18.87
CA PHE A 164 -6.23 -3.30 17.93
C PHE A 164 -7.58 -3.42 18.64
N ARG A 165 -7.65 -4.10 19.79
CA ARG A 165 -8.89 -4.16 20.61
C ARG A 165 -9.31 -2.80 21.16
N GLU A 166 -8.33 -1.93 21.46
CA GLU A 166 -8.58 -0.56 21.89
C GLU A 166 -9.08 0.32 20.73
N GLN A 167 -8.58 0.09 19.51
CA GLN A 167 -9.04 0.82 18.31
C GLN A 167 -10.45 0.42 17.87
N ALA A 168 -10.86 -0.84 18.09
CA ALA A 168 -12.08 -1.41 17.52
C ALA A 168 -13.38 -0.62 17.77
N PRO A 169 -13.65 -0.04 18.96
CA PRO A 169 -14.84 0.78 19.18
C PRO A 169 -14.80 2.15 18.51
N ASP A 170 -13.62 2.64 18.16
CA ASP A 170 -13.43 4.01 17.68
C ASP A 170 -13.41 4.11 16.17
N ILE A 171 -12.91 3.10 15.47
CA ILE A 171 -12.80 3.10 14.01
C ILE A 171 -14.14 2.85 13.32
N ASP A 172 -14.28 3.44 12.14
CA ASP A 172 -15.43 3.27 11.25
C ASP A 172 -15.10 2.32 10.10
N ILE A 173 -13.86 2.34 9.62
CA ILE A 173 -13.39 1.52 8.49
C ILE A 173 -12.05 0.87 8.84
N LEU A 174 -11.94 -0.41 8.53
CA LEU A 174 -10.71 -1.18 8.62
C LEU A 174 -10.28 -1.67 7.24
N ILE A 175 -9.03 -1.48 6.88
CA ILE A 175 -8.42 -2.08 5.68
C ILE A 175 -7.21 -2.91 6.12
N THR A 176 -7.20 -4.19 5.80
CA THR A 176 -6.11 -5.09 6.15
C THR A 176 -5.39 -5.57 4.91
N THR A 177 -4.06 -5.56 4.95
CA THR A 177 -3.20 -5.89 3.80
C THR A 177 -2.04 -6.81 4.18
N ALA A 178 -2.03 -7.38 5.40
CA ALA A 178 -0.92 -8.16 5.88
C ALA A 178 -0.88 -9.55 5.25
N LEU A 179 0.11 -9.78 4.39
CA LEU A 179 0.36 -11.05 3.71
C LEU A 179 1.79 -11.50 3.97
N ILE A 180 1.96 -12.79 4.21
CA ILE A 180 3.27 -13.45 4.30
C ILE A 180 3.37 -14.40 3.11
N PRO A 181 4.35 -14.23 2.21
CA PRO A 181 4.50 -15.10 1.05
C PRO A 181 4.58 -16.59 1.46
N GLY A 182 3.83 -17.44 0.74
CA GLY A 182 3.84 -18.89 0.95
C GLY A 182 3.14 -19.40 2.23
N ARG A 183 2.46 -18.52 2.98
CA ARG A 183 1.74 -18.89 4.23
C ARG A 183 0.33 -18.32 4.23
N ASP A 184 -0.50 -18.84 5.12
CA ASP A 184 -1.79 -18.25 5.41
C ASP A 184 -1.62 -16.85 6.02
N ALA A 185 -2.60 -15.99 5.76
CA ALA A 185 -2.62 -14.63 6.30
C ALA A 185 -2.72 -14.66 7.84
N PRO A 186 -1.94 -13.83 8.56
CA PRO A 186 -2.03 -13.78 10.01
C PRO A 186 -3.40 -13.23 10.43
N LYS A 187 -4.01 -13.82 11.46
CA LYS A 187 -5.23 -13.31 12.07
C LYS A 187 -4.90 -12.14 12.97
N LEU A 188 -5.32 -10.94 12.54
CA LEU A 188 -5.03 -9.65 13.18
C LEU A 188 -6.29 -8.98 13.73
N TRP A 189 -7.44 -9.23 13.11
CA TRP A 189 -8.72 -8.70 13.54
C TRP A 189 -9.68 -9.82 13.94
N LEU A 190 -9.76 -10.03 15.26
CA LEU A 190 -10.46 -11.18 15.83
C LEU A 190 -11.95 -10.93 15.93
N LYS A 191 -12.73 -12.00 16.10
CA LYS A 191 -14.18 -11.95 16.22
C LYS A 191 -14.67 -11.02 17.34
N ASP A 192 -13.97 -10.97 18.48
CA ASP A 192 -14.29 -10.09 19.61
C ASP A 192 -14.11 -8.61 19.26
N MET A 193 -13.15 -8.28 18.38
CA MET A 193 -12.93 -6.91 17.89
C MET A 193 -14.06 -6.50 16.93
N VAL A 194 -14.46 -7.40 16.01
CA VAL A 194 -15.60 -7.14 15.12
C VAL A 194 -16.87 -6.87 15.94
N ALA A 195 -17.09 -7.62 17.03
CA ALA A 195 -18.25 -7.44 17.90
C ALA A 195 -18.28 -6.07 18.62
N LYS A 196 -17.09 -5.42 18.80
CA LYS A 196 -16.96 -4.10 19.40
C LYS A 196 -17.08 -2.94 18.41
N MET A 197 -17.01 -3.20 17.11
CA MET A 197 -17.17 -2.17 16.08
C MET A 197 -18.59 -1.64 16.03
N LYS A 198 -18.72 -0.38 15.63
CA LYS A 198 -20.01 0.30 15.47
C LYS A 198 -20.85 -0.35 14.37
N PRO A 199 -22.18 -0.42 14.49
CA PRO A 199 -23.05 -0.77 13.38
C PRO A 199 -22.81 0.14 12.17
N GLY A 200 -22.76 -0.44 10.97
CA GLY A 200 -22.45 0.28 9.73
C GLY A 200 -20.95 0.45 9.45
N SER A 201 -20.06 -0.02 10.35
CA SER A 201 -18.63 -0.07 10.05
C SER A 201 -18.33 -1.06 8.92
N VAL A 202 -17.20 -0.82 8.21
CA VAL A 202 -16.79 -1.64 7.06
C VAL A 202 -15.39 -2.17 7.26
N ILE A 203 -15.19 -3.45 7.00
CA ILE A 203 -13.87 -4.11 6.92
C ILE A 203 -13.63 -4.50 5.47
N VAL A 204 -12.47 -4.13 4.92
CA VAL A 204 -12.01 -4.63 3.61
C VAL A 204 -10.71 -5.40 3.83
N ASP A 205 -10.75 -6.68 3.56
CA ASP A 205 -9.64 -7.60 3.82
C ASP A 205 -8.99 -8.03 2.50
N LEU A 206 -7.85 -7.42 2.18
CA LEU A 206 -7.07 -7.71 0.97
C LEU A 206 -6.31 -9.05 1.06
N ALA A 207 -6.25 -9.65 2.25
CA ALA A 207 -5.62 -10.95 2.46
C ALA A 207 -6.61 -12.12 2.32
N ALA A 208 -7.84 -11.89 1.89
CA ALA A 208 -8.93 -12.86 1.85
C ALA A 208 -8.57 -14.16 1.09
N GLU A 209 -7.80 -14.07 0.01
CA GLU A 209 -7.33 -15.22 -0.78
C GLU A 209 -6.48 -16.21 0.06
N LYS A 210 -5.76 -15.70 1.07
CA LYS A 210 -4.92 -16.47 1.98
C LYS A 210 -5.58 -16.65 3.36
N GLY A 211 -6.90 -16.76 3.39
CA GLY A 211 -7.67 -16.97 4.61
C GLY A 211 -8.10 -15.69 5.33
N GLY A 212 -7.57 -14.52 4.95
CA GLY A 212 -7.91 -13.22 5.50
C GLY A 212 -7.25 -12.88 6.84
N ASN A 213 -7.06 -11.58 7.09
CA ASN A 213 -6.57 -11.06 8.36
C ASN A 213 -7.70 -10.93 9.41
N CYS A 214 -8.97 -10.86 8.99
CA CYS A 214 -10.11 -10.86 9.88
C CYS A 214 -10.66 -12.29 10.01
N ASP A 215 -11.05 -12.69 11.24
CA ASP A 215 -11.60 -14.02 11.51
C ASP A 215 -12.87 -14.32 10.72
N LEU A 216 -13.69 -13.31 10.45
CA LEU A 216 -14.98 -13.46 9.81
C LEU A 216 -14.93 -13.23 8.29
N THR A 217 -13.77 -13.00 7.73
CA THR A 217 -13.58 -12.84 6.28
C THR A 217 -13.93 -14.14 5.55
N LYS A 218 -14.66 -14.01 4.45
CA LYS A 218 -14.91 -15.09 3.49
C LYS A 218 -14.43 -14.64 2.13
N ALA A 219 -13.53 -15.43 1.52
CA ALA A 219 -13.02 -15.14 0.18
C ALA A 219 -14.17 -14.98 -0.82
N ASP A 220 -14.03 -14.00 -1.72
CA ASP A 220 -14.98 -13.63 -2.78
C ASP A 220 -16.38 -13.24 -2.31
N LYS A 221 -16.54 -12.92 -1.01
CA LYS A 221 -17.86 -12.58 -0.45
C LYS A 221 -17.85 -11.26 0.30
N LYS A 222 -19.02 -10.62 0.27
CA LYS A 222 -19.44 -9.59 1.21
C LYS A 222 -20.34 -10.23 2.26
N VAL A 223 -20.02 -10.06 3.53
CA VAL A 223 -20.75 -10.60 4.67
C VAL A 223 -21.16 -9.44 5.58
N VAL A 224 -22.38 -9.46 6.09
CA VAL A 224 -22.84 -8.52 7.13
C VAL A 224 -23.03 -9.33 8.41
N THR A 225 -22.42 -8.86 9.48
CA THR A 225 -22.49 -9.51 10.81
C THR A 225 -23.76 -9.14 11.55
N GLY A 226 -24.08 -9.89 12.62
CA GLY A 226 -25.28 -9.63 13.43
C GLY A 226 -25.32 -8.26 14.11
N ASN A 227 -24.16 -7.62 14.35
CA ASN A 227 -24.05 -6.24 14.83
C ASN A 227 -23.96 -5.19 13.71
N GLY A 228 -24.20 -5.56 12.45
CA GLY A 228 -24.27 -4.63 11.33
C GLY A 228 -22.92 -4.19 10.75
N VAL A 229 -21.82 -4.90 11.01
CA VAL A 229 -20.51 -4.67 10.39
C VAL A 229 -20.47 -5.37 9.03
N THR A 230 -20.08 -4.65 7.97
CA THR A 230 -19.90 -5.21 6.63
C THR A 230 -18.45 -5.64 6.43
N ILE A 231 -18.23 -6.89 6.04
CA ILE A 231 -16.91 -7.46 5.78
C ILE A 231 -16.82 -7.83 4.30
N ILE A 232 -15.82 -7.25 3.61
CA ILE A 232 -15.58 -7.43 2.17
C ILE A 232 -14.28 -8.21 2.00
N GLY A 233 -14.40 -9.45 1.50
CA GLY A 233 -13.28 -10.35 1.25
C GLY A 233 -13.11 -10.65 -0.24
N TYR A 234 -13.25 -9.65 -1.12
CA TYR A 234 -13.02 -9.85 -2.55
C TYR A 234 -11.56 -10.16 -2.83
N THR A 235 -11.29 -11.01 -3.83
CA THR A 235 -9.94 -11.38 -4.25
C THR A 235 -9.54 -10.78 -5.60
N ASP A 236 -10.46 -10.08 -6.26
CA ASP A 236 -10.35 -9.56 -7.61
C ASP A 236 -10.23 -8.03 -7.70
N PHE A 237 -9.72 -7.34 -6.66
CA PHE A 237 -9.66 -5.87 -6.61
C PHE A 237 -9.01 -5.22 -7.86
N PRO A 238 -7.86 -5.71 -8.39
CA PRO A 238 -7.30 -5.16 -9.62
C PRO A 238 -8.23 -5.31 -10.83
N SER A 239 -8.95 -6.42 -10.94
CA SER A 239 -9.90 -6.67 -12.05
C SER A 239 -11.10 -5.71 -12.02
N ARG A 240 -11.45 -5.17 -10.84
CA ARG A 240 -12.49 -4.15 -10.67
C ARG A 240 -12.08 -2.76 -11.17
N MET A 241 -10.82 -2.61 -11.61
CA MET A 241 -10.27 -1.44 -12.29
C MET A 241 -9.53 -1.85 -13.57
N ALA A 242 -10.20 -2.64 -14.41
CA ALA A 242 -9.61 -3.34 -15.55
C ALA A 242 -8.77 -2.44 -16.47
N LYS A 243 -9.25 -1.25 -16.82
CA LYS A 243 -8.53 -0.31 -17.70
C LYS A 243 -7.19 0.11 -17.08
N GLN A 244 -7.20 0.50 -15.79
CA GLN A 244 -6.00 0.95 -15.10
C GLN A 244 -5.02 -0.21 -14.90
N SER A 245 -5.51 -1.37 -14.49
CA SER A 245 -4.72 -2.58 -14.29
C SER A 245 -4.04 -3.03 -15.57
N SER A 246 -4.79 -3.09 -16.68
CA SER A 246 -4.24 -3.46 -17.99
C SER A 246 -3.16 -2.49 -18.45
N SER A 247 -3.37 -1.18 -18.25
CA SER A 247 -2.39 -0.16 -18.63
C SER A 247 -1.08 -0.31 -17.85
N LEU A 248 -1.15 -0.49 -16.51
CA LEU A 248 0.04 -0.66 -15.68
C LEU A 248 0.75 -1.98 -15.97
N TYR A 249 0.00 -3.08 -16.10
CA TYR A 249 0.55 -4.38 -16.46
C TYR A 249 1.25 -4.36 -17.81
N ALA A 250 0.62 -3.76 -18.83
CA ALA A 250 1.23 -3.59 -20.15
C ALA A 250 2.55 -2.82 -20.09
N ASN A 251 2.64 -1.78 -19.24
CA ASN A 251 3.89 -1.05 -19.02
C ASN A 251 4.96 -1.91 -18.32
N ASN A 252 4.57 -2.72 -17.31
CA ASN A 252 5.52 -3.64 -16.69
C ASN A 252 6.10 -4.64 -17.72
N VAL A 253 5.23 -5.23 -18.56
CA VAL A 253 5.64 -6.14 -19.63
C VAL A 253 6.51 -5.42 -20.66
N ARG A 254 6.15 -4.20 -21.09
CA ARG A 254 6.96 -3.39 -22.03
C ARG A 254 8.36 -3.17 -21.52
N HIS A 255 8.53 -2.85 -20.24
CA HIS A 255 9.86 -2.68 -19.65
C HIS A 255 10.70 -3.97 -19.64
N LEU A 256 10.06 -5.13 -19.45
CA LEU A 256 10.77 -6.41 -19.62
C LEU A 256 11.21 -6.63 -21.08
N PHE A 257 10.34 -6.27 -22.05
CA PHE A 257 10.72 -6.32 -23.46
C PHE A 257 11.83 -5.33 -23.83
N ASP A 258 11.87 -4.14 -23.24
CA ASP A 258 12.97 -3.19 -23.45
C ASP A 258 14.32 -3.83 -23.03
N ASP A 259 14.36 -4.56 -21.91
CA ASP A 259 15.57 -5.26 -21.45
C ASP A 259 15.88 -6.52 -22.32
N LEU A 260 14.85 -7.18 -22.88
CA LEU A 260 15.02 -8.32 -23.81
C LEU A 260 15.42 -7.89 -25.24
N THR A 261 15.28 -6.62 -25.60
CA THR A 261 15.63 -6.08 -26.92
C THR A 261 16.56 -4.85 -26.81
N PRO A 262 17.73 -4.99 -26.17
CA PRO A 262 18.61 -3.85 -25.88
C PRO A 262 19.10 -3.11 -27.12
N GLU A 263 19.28 -3.84 -28.25
CA GLU A 263 19.73 -3.26 -29.52
C GLU A 263 18.59 -2.63 -30.35
N LYS A 264 17.33 -2.74 -29.90
CA LYS A 264 16.12 -2.22 -30.58
C LYS A 264 16.01 -2.63 -32.06
N ASN A 265 16.56 -3.78 -32.41
CA ASN A 265 16.60 -4.33 -33.78
C ASN A 265 15.49 -5.38 -34.03
N GLY A 266 14.51 -5.52 -33.10
CA GLY A 266 13.42 -6.49 -33.16
C GLY A 266 13.83 -7.92 -32.81
N LYS A 267 15.08 -8.16 -32.41
CA LYS A 267 15.56 -9.49 -31.98
C LYS A 267 15.62 -9.58 -30.49
N VAL A 268 15.05 -10.65 -29.93
CA VAL A 268 15.10 -10.95 -28.51
C VAL A 268 16.48 -11.50 -28.14
N ALA A 269 17.13 -10.90 -27.14
CA ALA A 269 18.38 -11.34 -26.56
C ALA A 269 18.14 -11.85 -25.13
N VAL A 270 18.20 -13.19 -24.94
CA VAL A 270 18.05 -13.80 -23.62
C VAL A 270 19.42 -13.86 -22.96
N ASN A 271 19.74 -12.81 -22.19
CA ASN A 271 21.00 -12.74 -21.44
C ASN A 271 20.85 -13.46 -20.08
N LEU A 272 21.49 -14.62 -19.93
CA LEU A 272 21.43 -15.41 -18.70
C LEU A 272 22.29 -14.83 -17.55
N ASP A 273 23.17 -13.88 -17.84
CA ASP A 273 23.97 -13.16 -16.83
C ASP A 273 23.22 -11.98 -16.21
N ASP A 274 22.12 -11.57 -16.81
CA ASP A 274 21.22 -10.54 -16.28
C ASP A 274 20.28 -11.15 -15.24
N ASP A 275 20.35 -10.65 -13.99
CA ASP A 275 19.58 -11.16 -12.86
C ASP A 275 18.05 -11.06 -13.11
N ILE A 276 17.57 -10.05 -13.83
CA ILE A 276 16.14 -9.87 -14.11
C ILE A 276 15.67 -10.92 -15.12
N ILE A 277 16.39 -11.02 -16.26
CA ILE A 277 16.04 -11.97 -17.31
C ILE A 277 16.18 -13.39 -16.77
N ARG A 278 17.30 -13.73 -16.12
CA ARG A 278 17.52 -15.05 -15.53
C ARG A 278 16.50 -15.38 -14.44
N GLY A 279 16.14 -14.40 -13.61
CA GLY A 279 15.17 -14.55 -12.53
C GLY A 279 13.76 -14.83 -13.02
N SER A 280 13.35 -14.22 -14.13
CA SER A 280 12.01 -14.37 -14.70
C SER A 280 11.85 -15.62 -15.61
N LEU A 281 12.95 -16.28 -16.01
CA LEU A 281 12.91 -17.45 -16.90
C LEU A 281 12.36 -18.69 -16.21
N VAL A 282 11.36 -19.30 -16.81
CA VAL A 282 10.78 -20.62 -16.45
C VAL A 282 11.37 -21.73 -17.30
N THR A 283 11.40 -21.54 -18.65
CA THR A 283 12.03 -22.48 -19.59
C THR A 283 12.83 -21.74 -20.64
N HIS A 284 13.97 -22.31 -21.06
CA HIS A 284 14.78 -21.77 -22.16
C HIS A 284 15.67 -22.86 -22.77
N GLY A 285 15.75 -22.90 -24.12
CA GLY A 285 16.64 -23.80 -24.86
C GLY A 285 16.45 -25.28 -24.56
N GLY A 286 15.25 -25.73 -24.20
CA GLY A 286 14.96 -27.11 -23.82
C GLY A 286 15.40 -27.46 -22.39
N LYS A 287 15.62 -26.46 -21.51
CA LYS A 287 15.94 -26.64 -20.09
C LYS A 287 14.90 -25.93 -19.23
N VAL A 288 14.54 -26.53 -18.10
CA VAL A 288 13.77 -25.88 -17.05
C VAL A 288 14.73 -25.01 -16.26
N MET A 289 14.44 -23.69 -16.18
CA MET A 289 15.29 -22.68 -15.57
C MET A 289 14.87 -22.32 -14.14
N PHE A 290 13.76 -22.87 -13.68
CA PHE A 290 13.21 -22.72 -12.33
C PHE A 290 13.77 -23.81 -11.38
N PRO A 291 14.09 -23.53 -10.10
CA PRO A 291 14.08 -22.19 -9.48
C PRO A 291 15.22 -21.29 -9.98
N PRO A 292 15.01 -19.94 -9.94
CA PRO A 292 16.09 -19.02 -10.28
C PRO A 292 17.19 -19.05 -9.22
N PRO A 293 18.45 -18.76 -9.58
CA PRO A 293 19.51 -18.52 -8.58
C PRO A 293 19.19 -17.26 -7.78
N ALA A 294 19.77 -17.15 -6.59
CA ALA A 294 19.69 -15.90 -5.83
C ALA A 294 20.29 -14.73 -6.64
N PRO A 295 19.67 -13.55 -6.61
CA PRO A 295 20.21 -12.38 -7.31
C PRO A 295 21.64 -12.06 -6.84
N LYS A 296 22.52 -11.72 -7.77
CA LYS A 296 23.92 -11.33 -7.49
C LYS A 296 23.97 -9.99 -6.75
N VAL A 297 23.03 -9.10 -7.04
CA VAL A 297 22.88 -7.81 -6.36
C VAL A 297 21.98 -8.00 -5.15
N LYS A 298 22.52 -7.78 -3.94
CA LYS A 298 21.70 -7.74 -2.72
C LYS A 298 20.62 -6.67 -2.88
N ALA A 299 19.40 -6.96 -2.43
CA ALA A 299 18.37 -5.94 -2.28
C ALA A 299 18.98 -4.76 -1.53
N VAL A 300 18.77 -3.53 -2.05
CA VAL A 300 19.29 -2.33 -1.40
C VAL A 300 18.72 -2.32 0.02
N PRO A 301 19.57 -2.29 1.06
CA PRO A 301 19.06 -2.08 2.41
C PRO A 301 18.26 -0.78 2.38
N THR A 302 17.04 -0.77 2.88
CA THR A 302 16.30 0.45 3.19
C THR A 302 17.28 1.40 3.85
N ALA A 303 17.38 2.63 3.33
CA ALA A 303 18.39 3.59 3.72
C ALA A 303 18.57 3.59 5.24
N LYS A 304 19.81 3.44 5.70
CA LYS A 304 20.13 3.64 7.11
C LYS A 304 19.48 4.94 7.52
N LYS A 305 18.66 4.87 8.59
CA LYS A 305 18.12 6.04 9.27
C LYS A 305 19.25 7.09 9.33
N PRO A 306 19.04 8.31 8.82
CA PRO A 306 19.98 9.38 9.15
C PRO A 306 20.09 9.37 10.68
N GLU A 307 21.29 9.33 11.20
CA GLU A 307 21.49 9.56 12.63
C GLU A 307 20.76 10.85 12.97
N VAL A 308 19.68 10.72 13.71
CA VAL A 308 18.99 11.87 14.27
C VAL A 308 19.97 12.44 15.29
N VAL A 309 20.77 13.41 14.83
CA VAL A 309 21.55 14.25 15.75
C VAL A 309 20.48 14.96 16.59
N GLU A 310 20.26 14.49 17.81
CA GLU A 310 19.36 15.17 18.75
C GLU A 310 19.83 16.63 18.83
N LYS A 311 19.03 17.51 18.28
CA LYS A 311 19.32 18.95 18.33
C LYS A 311 19.26 19.37 19.80
N THR A 312 20.27 20.06 20.25
CA THR A 312 20.29 20.60 21.60
C THR A 312 19.12 21.56 21.81
N PRO A 313 18.62 21.71 23.05
CA PRO A 313 17.53 22.66 23.35
C PRO A 313 17.79 24.10 22.88
N GLU A 314 19.07 24.50 22.77
CA GLU A 314 19.48 25.79 22.20
C GLU A 314 19.28 25.84 20.67
N GLN A 315 19.60 24.77 19.94
CA GLN A 315 19.41 24.70 18.49
C GLN A 315 17.93 24.71 18.11
N LEU A 316 17.06 24.05 18.91
CA LEU A 316 15.61 24.10 18.71
C LEU A 316 15.06 25.52 18.92
N LYS A 317 15.49 26.24 19.95
CA LYS A 317 15.10 27.64 20.19
C LYS A 317 15.56 28.59 19.08
N ILE A 318 16.73 28.37 18.51
CA ILE A 318 17.25 29.18 17.37
C ILE A 318 16.41 28.92 16.11
N GLU A 319 16.05 27.65 15.82
CA GLU A 319 15.20 27.32 14.68
C GLU A 319 13.76 27.84 14.85
N GLU A 320 13.16 27.74 16.02
CA GLU A 320 11.84 28.32 16.30
C GLU A 320 11.85 29.84 16.15
N ALA A 321 12.89 30.52 16.64
CA ALA A 321 13.04 31.97 16.48
C ALA A 321 13.24 32.36 15.01
N ALA A 322 13.98 31.56 14.23
CA ALA A 322 14.16 31.76 12.80
C ALA A 322 12.89 31.52 11.99
N ALA A 323 12.12 30.47 12.34
CA ALA A 323 10.82 30.19 11.73
C ALA A 323 9.81 31.29 11.99
N THR A 324 9.74 31.79 13.24
CA THR A 324 8.86 32.91 13.64
C THR A 324 9.23 34.21 12.92
N ARG A 325 10.53 34.51 12.76
CA ARG A 325 10.99 35.65 11.97
C ARG A 325 10.63 35.55 10.47
N LYS A 326 10.76 34.34 9.87
CA LYS A 326 10.37 34.13 8.47
C LYS A 326 8.86 34.29 8.28
N ALA A 327 8.07 33.74 9.19
CA ALA A 327 6.60 33.89 9.18
C ALA A 327 6.17 35.36 9.32
N GLY A 328 6.80 36.10 10.25
CA GLY A 328 6.56 37.52 10.46
C GLY A 328 6.95 38.35 9.21
N ALA A 329 8.12 38.09 8.60
CA ALA A 329 8.55 38.77 7.39
C ALA A 329 7.59 38.49 6.20
N PHE A 330 7.09 37.28 6.07
CA PHE A 330 6.12 36.92 5.04
C PHE A 330 4.77 37.66 5.25
N GLN A 331 4.28 37.74 6.48
CA GLN A 331 3.06 38.48 6.82
C GLN A 331 3.18 39.98 6.53
N VAL A 332 4.31 40.61 6.90
CA VAL A 332 4.60 42.00 6.61
C VAL A 332 4.70 42.23 5.08
N GLY A 333 5.35 41.34 4.35
CA GLY A 333 5.41 41.39 2.89
C GLY A 333 4.04 41.33 2.23
N MET A 334 3.16 40.45 2.70
CA MET A 334 1.76 40.35 2.22
C MET A 334 0.95 41.61 2.53
N LEU A 335 1.11 42.23 3.70
CA LEU A 335 0.43 43.48 4.05
C LEU A 335 0.90 44.67 3.17
N ILE A 336 2.21 44.76 2.91
CA ILE A 336 2.76 45.79 2.03
C ILE A 336 2.26 45.57 0.59
N LEU A 337 2.25 44.34 0.09
CA LEU A 337 1.73 44.02 -1.24
C LEU A 337 0.22 44.35 -1.35
N GLY A 338 -0.55 43.96 -0.34
CA GLY A 338 -1.99 44.29 -0.26
C GLY A 338 -2.25 45.81 -0.25
N GLY A 339 -1.46 46.55 0.52
CA GLY A 339 -1.53 48.01 0.57
C GLY A 339 -1.18 48.66 -0.79
N LEU A 340 -0.13 48.17 -1.47
CA LEU A 340 0.26 48.60 -2.81
C LEU A 340 -0.86 48.34 -3.86
N VAL A 341 -1.44 47.14 -3.83
CA VAL A 341 -2.56 46.77 -4.72
C VAL A 341 -3.76 47.66 -4.47
N MET A 342 -4.12 47.93 -3.20
CA MET A 342 -5.22 48.85 -2.86
C MET A 342 -4.94 50.29 -3.28
N ALA A 343 -3.70 50.77 -3.13
CA ALA A 343 -3.34 52.11 -3.60
C ALA A 343 -3.42 52.23 -5.12
N LEU A 344 -2.97 51.21 -5.87
CA LEU A 344 -3.07 51.18 -7.33
C LEU A 344 -4.54 51.08 -7.77
N LEU A 345 -5.36 50.30 -7.13
CA LEU A 345 -6.79 50.22 -7.41
C LEU A 345 -7.49 51.57 -7.14
N GLY A 346 -7.14 52.25 -6.04
CA GLY A 346 -7.66 53.58 -5.73
C GLY A 346 -7.28 54.62 -6.75
N GLN A 347 -6.11 54.49 -7.42
CA GLN A 347 -5.63 55.46 -8.40
C GLN A 347 -6.10 55.19 -9.82
N TYR A 348 -6.30 53.94 -10.21
CA TYR A 348 -6.54 53.53 -11.60
C TYR A 348 -7.88 52.81 -11.84
N ALA A 349 -8.57 52.36 -10.81
CA ALA A 349 -9.85 51.67 -10.99
C ALA A 349 -11.00 52.67 -11.30
N PRO A 350 -11.94 52.31 -12.19
CA PRO A 350 -13.14 53.10 -12.44
C PRO A 350 -13.97 53.28 -11.16
N THR A 351 -14.58 54.49 -11.00
CA THR A 351 -15.39 54.83 -9.81
C THR A 351 -16.53 53.85 -9.54
N ALA A 352 -17.12 53.26 -10.60
CA ALA A 352 -18.12 52.22 -10.49
C ALA A 352 -17.61 50.89 -9.85
N PHE A 353 -16.34 50.59 -10.01
CA PHE A 353 -15.69 49.40 -9.38
C PHE A 353 -15.41 49.63 -7.90
N MET A 354 -15.00 50.84 -7.54
CA MET A 354 -14.69 51.18 -6.14
C MET A 354 -15.96 51.26 -5.26
N GLN A 355 -17.14 51.53 -5.81
CA GLN A 355 -18.40 51.53 -5.06
C GLN A 355 -18.84 50.15 -4.56
N HIS A 356 -18.25 49.07 -5.05
CA HIS A 356 -18.53 47.71 -4.61
C HIS A 356 -17.59 47.24 -3.48
N PHE A 357 -16.57 48.04 -3.13
CA PHE A 357 -15.58 47.71 -2.09
C PHE A 357 -15.68 48.54 -0.81
N ILE A 358 -16.58 49.51 -0.80
CA ILE A 358 -16.97 50.31 0.36
C ILE A 358 -18.40 49.93 0.78
#